data_4ae15aa4c732f396b308c6f82a4c813b
#
_entry.id   4ae15aa4c732f396b308c6f82a4c813b
#
_cell.length_a   1.000
_cell.length_b   1.000
_cell.length_c   1.000
_cell.angle_alpha   90.00
_cell.angle_beta   90.00
_cell.angle_gamma   90.00
#
_symmetry.space_group_name_H-M   'P 1'
#
loop_
_entity.id
_entity.type
_entity.pdbx_description
1 polymer ?
#
loop_
_entity_poly.entity_id
_entity_poly.type
_entity_poly.pdbx_seq_one_letter_code
_entity_poly.pdbx_strand_id
1 'polypeptide(L)'
;LELKSESQLGVPGLVEAARAGQVVIANALGGGIIGSPGMAAVLPTLCRALFGEELRLNAETALWCGHGAHRRAALAEPERFVFRDAFDTRPLFAKGSTAQFWRELDEAGRDRLVDLLHRRGAALVAQEVLPLGTAPILEEGRLAPRTAALRAFVAWTPQGYVVMPGGLTRVAPDADTRAVTMQSGGASKDTWVLGEGPVDGFSLLRPAEEPLAIRRQADEAPSRAMDNLFWLGRHAPRPEDLGRVPRALVRRLGDDAGLGGGTTVASLARRLLVPQAQVTETAAAEAAAGDHSRLADELLSAVFSRRRQAFGLQRTLTGVQRTAWAVRDRLSLDTWRSLLSFTDGEGLPRPDLESGEVPEPADAQSYLDGLVRRAAALSGLAAENTTRGRNYLFLELGRRIERAANLSWLLRQLLVSAEGEETAELQLLLEIADSGMTYRYRYLGVFQPAPAPDLLLLDEANPRSVAFQVETLQAHVAQLPRSNLTQARGQDRKVVAQLLQRLANADPLRLARQDASGRRAQLSELLQLVQDSTTRLSDVVTQTYFRHSTNRRAGSAPRLDALGGGLF
;
A
#
# COMPACT_ATOMS: atom_id res chain seq x y z
N LEU A 1 7.03 -19.43 17.53
CA LEU A 1 6.32 -19.22 16.24
C LEU A 1 6.14 -20.52 15.47
N GLU A 2 7.13 -21.43 15.49
CA GLU A 2 7.13 -22.66 14.66
C GLU A 2 5.99 -23.63 15.01
N LEU A 3 5.53 -23.63 16.25
CA LEU A 3 4.50 -24.55 16.76
C LEU A 3 3.18 -23.85 17.09
N LYS A 4 3.02 -22.62 16.66
CA LYS A 4 1.83 -21.82 16.96
C LYS A 4 0.75 -22.11 15.89
N SER A 5 -0.35 -22.75 16.27
CA SER A 5 -1.39 -23.19 15.33
C SER A 5 -2.07 -22.06 14.58
N GLU A 6 -2.16 -20.87 15.20
CA GLU A 6 -2.75 -19.67 14.61
C GLU A 6 -1.74 -18.83 13.80
N SER A 7 -0.47 -19.25 13.71
CA SER A 7 0.53 -18.53 12.93
C SER A 7 0.24 -18.64 11.43
N GLN A 8 0.14 -17.48 10.78
CA GLN A 8 0.00 -17.38 9.32
C GLN A 8 1.35 -17.12 8.61
N LEU A 9 2.45 -17.18 9.37
CA LEU A 9 3.81 -17.10 8.82
C LEU A 9 4.31 -18.49 8.47
N GLY A 10 4.86 -18.63 7.27
CA GLY A 10 5.39 -19.89 6.78
C GLY A 10 4.45 -20.63 5.82
N VAL A 11 4.80 -21.85 5.52
CA VAL A 11 4.07 -22.72 4.59
C VAL A 11 3.24 -23.72 5.40
N PRO A 12 1.91 -23.77 5.21
CA PRO A 12 1.08 -24.80 5.83
C PRO A 12 1.59 -26.21 5.50
N GLY A 13 1.72 -27.05 6.53
CA GLY A 13 2.22 -28.41 6.38
C GLY A 13 3.75 -28.57 6.41
N LEU A 14 4.53 -27.46 6.53
CA LEU A 14 6.00 -27.53 6.56
C LEU A 14 6.51 -28.35 7.75
N VAL A 15 5.90 -28.22 8.93
CA VAL A 15 6.27 -28.99 10.12
C VAL A 15 6.06 -30.47 9.90
N GLU A 16 4.96 -30.85 9.26
CA GLU A 16 4.65 -32.24 8.94
C GLU A 16 5.61 -32.82 7.90
N ALA A 17 5.92 -32.05 6.85
CA ALA A 17 6.91 -32.42 5.84
C ALA A 17 8.31 -32.61 6.46
N ALA A 18 8.70 -31.76 7.42
CA ALA A 18 9.95 -31.89 8.14
C ALA A 18 9.99 -33.13 9.02
N ARG A 19 8.89 -33.45 9.74
CA ARG A 19 8.75 -34.68 10.53
C ARG A 19 8.82 -35.93 9.68
N ALA A 20 8.23 -35.87 8.48
CA ALA A 20 8.28 -36.96 7.51
C ALA A 20 9.64 -37.09 6.79
N GLY A 21 10.62 -36.23 7.10
CA GLY A 21 11.94 -36.24 6.48
C GLY A 21 11.97 -35.81 5.02
N GLN A 22 10.91 -35.19 4.53
CA GLN A 22 10.81 -34.70 3.14
C GLN A 22 11.48 -33.35 2.93
N VAL A 23 11.78 -32.62 4.01
CA VAL A 23 12.42 -31.31 3.99
C VAL A 23 13.47 -31.26 5.09
N VAL A 24 14.66 -30.81 4.74
CA VAL A 24 15.73 -30.52 5.71
C VAL A 24 15.61 -29.07 6.16
N ILE A 25 15.49 -28.86 7.47
CA ILE A 25 15.44 -27.53 8.07
C ILE A 25 16.72 -27.30 8.86
N ALA A 26 17.51 -26.32 8.44
CA ALA A 26 18.64 -25.86 9.22
C ALA A 26 18.14 -25.10 10.46
N ASN A 27 18.71 -25.38 11.61
CA ASN A 27 18.22 -25.04 12.94
C ASN A 27 16.89 -25.77 13.27
N ALA A 28 17.00 -26.80 14.10
CA ALA A 28 15.89 -27.68 14.44
C ALA A 28 14.64 -26.91 14.92
N LEU A 29 13.45 -27.48 14.67
CA LEU A 29 12.19 -26.98 15.21
C LEU A 29 12.30 -26.88 16.75
N GLY A 30 11.88 -25.75 17.31
CA GLY A 30 12.01 -25.42 18.74
C GLY A 30 13.31 -24.70 19.09
N GLY A 31 14.30 -24.61 18.17
CA GLY A 31 15.55 -23.87 18.39
C GLY A 31 15.36 -22.38 18.68
N GLY A 32 14.19 -21.81 18.39
CA GLY A 32 13.83 -20.42 18.69
C GLY A 32 13.92 -20.05 20.18
N ILE A 33 13.86 -21.03 21.09
CA ILE A 33 14.03 -20.79 22.54
C ILE A 33 15.41 -20.20 22.86
N ILE A 34 16.44 -20.55 22.11
CA ILE A 34 17.81 -20.04 22.32
C ILE A 34 17.87 -18.52 22.11
N GLY A 35 17.05 -17.99 21.22
CA GLY A 35 16.92 -16.56 20.96
C GLY A 35 15.90 -15.84 21.86
N SER A 36 15.32 -16.53 22.85
CA SER A 36 14.36 -15.89 23.76
C SER A 36 15.08 -14.95 24.74
N PRO A 37 14.44 -13.82 25.12
CA PRO A 37 15.04 -12.88 26.07
C PRO A 37 15.39 -13.52 27.43
N GLY A 38 14.60 -14.49 27.90
CA GLY A 38 14.87 -15.22 29.14
C GLY A 38 16.12 -16.09 29.10
N MET A 39 16.52 -16.56 27.90
CA MET A 39 17.74 -17.36 27.73
C MET A 39 19.01 -16.55 28.01
N ALA A 40 19.00 -15.24 27.75
CA ALA A 40 20.12 -14.35 28.06
C ALA A 40 20.48 -14.40 29.56
N ALA A 41 19.51 -14.55 30.46
CA ALA A 41 19.74 -14.62 31.90
C ALA A 41 20.47 -15.87 32.35
N VAL A 42 20.38 -16.97 31.62
CA VAL A 42 20.98 -18.26 32.01
C VAL A 42 22.21 -18.64 31.16
N LEU A 43 22.41 -17.96 30.04
CA LEU A 43 23.47 -18.27 29.09
C LEU A 43 24.88 -18.27 29.68
N PRO A 44 25.31 -17.30 30.53
CA PRO A 44 26.61 -17.32 31.17
C PRO A 44 26.83 -18.55 32.08
N THR A 45 25.80 -18.93 32.83
CA THR A 45 25.84 -20.09 33.72
C THR A 45 25.87 -21.39 32.91
N LEU A 46 25.12 -21.48 31.81
CA LEU A 46 25.14 -22.61 30.90
C LEU A 46 26.50 -22.77 30.25
N CYS A 47 27.15 -21.69 29.82
CA CYS A 47 28.47 -21.73 29.22
C CYS A 47 29.50 -22.34 30.17
N ARG A 48 29.52 -21.86 31.42
CA ARG A 48 30.38 -22.42 32.46
C ARG A 48 30.10 -23.89 32.79
N ALA A 49 28.82 -24.24 32.90
CA ALA A 49 28.40 -25.59 33.24
C ALA A 49 28.68 -26.61 32.12
N LEU A 50 28.51 -26.23 30.85
CA LEU A 50 28.66 -27.14 29.72
C LEU A 50 30.07 -27.19 29.14
N PHE A 51 30.81 -26.07 29.17
CA PHE A 51 32.08 -25.93 28.50
C PHE A 51 33.23 -25.63 29.48
N GLY A 52 32.95 -25.26 30.72
CA GLY A 52 33.95 -24.82 31.69
C GLY A 52 34.60 -23.47 31.36
N GLU A 53 33.99 -22.71 30.46
CA GLU A 53 34.49 -21.44 29.93
C GLU A 53 33.50 -20.29 30.24
N GLU A 54 34.04 -19.09 30.34
CA GLU A 54 33.22 -17.86 30.31
C GLU A 54 32.84 -17.49 28.87
N LEU A 55 31.73 -16.74 28.73
CA LEU A 55 31.34 -16.21 27.44
C LEU A 55 32.42 -15.27 26.88
N ARG A 56 32.89 -15.52 25.68
CA ARG A 56 33.92 -14.69 25.00
C ARG A 56 33.37 -13.33 24.56
N LEU A 57 32.07 -13.27 24.24
CA LEU A 57 31.37 -12.02 23.96
C LEU A 57 30.62 -11.61 25.21
N ASN A 58 30.79 -10.36 25.63
CA ASN A 58 30.05 -9.81 26.73
C ASN A 58 28.55 -9.82 26.37
N ALA A 59 27.75 -10.46 27.22
CA ALA A 59 26.31 -10.39 27.14
C ALA A 59 25.78 -9.28 28.07
N GLU A 60 24.68 -8.68 27.67
CA GLU A 60 23.95 -7.77 28.56
C GLU A 60 23.55 -8.49 29.86
N THR A 61 23.54 -7.76 30.95
CA THR A 61 23.04 -8.30 32.23
C THR A 61 21.53 -8.55 32.08
N ALA A 62 21.12 -9.79 32.25
CA ALA A 62 19.72 -10.18 32.22
C ALA A 62 19.32 -10.87 33.52
N LEU A 63 18.19 -10.47 34.08
CA LEU A 63 17.64 -10.97 35.31
C LEU A 63 16.31 -11.67 35.05
N TRP A 64 16.27 -12.99 35.20
CA TRP A 64 14.99 -13.70 35.12
C TRP A 64 14.13 -13.43 36.35
N CYS A 65 13.01 -12.77 36.17
CA CYS A 65 12.16 -12.29 37.27
C CYS A 65 11.38 -13.41 37.97
N GLY A 66 11.44 -14.66 37.49
CA GLY A 66 10.98 -15.85 38.21
C GLY A 66 11.76 -16.13 39.47
N HIS A 67 13.02 -15.71 39.53
CA HIS A 67 13.84 -15.81 40.75
C HIS A 67 13.63 -14.59 41.63
N GLY A 68 13.24 -14.80 42.89
CA GLY A 68 12.86 -13.72 43.81
C GLY A 68 13.95 -12.67 44.08
N ALA A 69 15.23 -13.08 44.14
CA ALA A 69 16.35 -12.14 44.30
C ALA A 69 16.53 -11.27 43.03
N HIS A 70 16.44 -11.85 41.85
CA HIS A 70 16.55 -11.11 40.56
C HIS A 70 15.41 -10.10 40.42
N ARG A 71 14.17 -10.50 40.74
CA ARG A 71 13.02 -9.59 40.72
C ARG A 71 13.19 -8.41 41.67
N ARG A 72 13.67 -8.65 42.90
CA ARG A 72 13.96 -7.56 43.83
C ARG A 72 15.07 -6.64 43.32
N ALA A 73 16.12 -7.18 42.77
CA ALA A 73 17.20 -6.39 42.15
C ALA A 73 16.70 -5.52 41.00
N ALA A 74 15.88 -6.08 40.12
CA ALA A 74 15.30 -5.32 39.01
C ALA A 74 14.34 -4.20 39.48
N LEU A 75 13.59 -4.43 40.56
CA LEU A 75 12.69 -3.43 41.16
C LEU A 75 13.42 -2.37 41.97
N ALA A 76 14.63 -2.67 42.50
CA ALA A 76 15.44 -1.69 43.21
C ALA A 76 16.03 -0.60 42.27
N GLU A 77 16.36 -0.96 41.05
CA GLU A 77 16.93 -0.04 40.04
C GLU A 77 16.17 -0.17 38.69
N PRO A 78 14.85 0.07 38.65
CA PRO A 78 14.05 -0.29 37.50
C PRO A 78 14.40 0.53 36.25
N GLU A 79 14.96 1.73 36.41
CA GLU A 79 15.40 2.58 35.28
C GLU A 79 16.61 2.03 34.50
N ARG A 80 17.33 1.10 35.11
CA ARG A 80 18.48 0.43 34.53
C ARG A 80 18.07 -0.66 33.54
N PHE A 81 16.82 -1.11 33.61
CA PHE A 81 16.37 -2.27 32.87
C PHE A 81 15.23 -1.94 31.88
N VAL A 82 15.18 -2.75 30.81
CA VAL A 82 14.03 -2.92 29.95
C VAL A 82 13.34 -4.24 30.27
N PHE A 83 12.05 -4.22 30.43
CA PHE A 83 11.24 -5.40 30.80
C PHE A 83 10.59 -6.00 29.55
N ARG A 84 10.69 -7.34 29.44
CA ARG A 84 10.16 -8.10 28.30
C ARG A 84 9.52 -9.40 28.78
N ASP A 85 8.67 -10.00 27.93
CA ASP A 85 8.32 -11.40 28.08
C ASP A 85 9.59 -12.26 27.91
N ALA A 86 9.80 -13.22 28.79
CA ALA A 86 11.00 -14.05 28.81
C ALA A 86 11.05 -15.03 27.62
N PHE A 87 9.88 -15.47 27.11
CA PHE A 87 9.77 -16.55 26.12
C PHE A 87 8.89 -16.20 24.92
N ASP A 88 8.22 -15.04 24.93
CA ASP A 88 7.37 -14.58 23.84
C ASP A 88 7.86 -13.23 23.28
N THR A 89 7.49 -12.96 22.05
CA THR A 89 7.74 -11.67 21.39
C THR A 89 6.52 -10.77 21.39
N ARG A 90 5.48 -11.10 22.14
CA ARG A 90 4.27 -10.27 22.29
C ARG A 90 4.53 -9.08 23.20
N PRO A 91 3.82 -7.95 22.98
CA PRO A 91 3.83 -6.84 23.92
C PRO A 91 3.34 -7.28 25.31
N LEU A 92 3.94 -6.74 26.37
CA LEU A 92 3.50 -6.99 27.76
C LEU A 92 2.12 -6.41 28.04
N PHE A 93 1.76 -5.31 27.36
CA PHE A 93 0.47 -4.65 27.47
C PHE A 93 -0.28 -4.73 26.14
N ALA A 94 -1.61 -4.63 26.18
CA ALA A 94 -2.50 -4.80 25.01
C ALA A 94 -2.21 -3.82 23.85
N LYS A 95 -1.62 -2.67 24.15
CA LYS A 95 -1.10 -1.71 23.15
C LYS A 95 0.31 -1.32 23.59
N GLY A 96 1.29 -1.47 22.72
CA GLY A 96 2.65 -1.01 23.01
C GLY A 96 3.77 -1.82 22.39
N SER A 97 4.98 -1.49 22.79
CA SER A 97 6.22 -2.15 22.40
C SER A 97 6.36 -3.53 23.06
N THR A 98 7.09 -4.43 22.42
CA THR A 98 7.53 -5.71 23.01
C THR A 98 8.52 -5.53 24.15
N ALA A 99 9.07 -4.32 24.30
CA ALA A 99 10.00 -3.91 25.34
C ALA A 99 9.40 -2.72 26.11
N GLN A 100 9.40 -2.77 27.44
CA GLN A 100 8.89 -1.72 28.29
C GLN A 100 10.04 -1.07 29.03
N PHE A 101 10.33 0.19 28.70
CA PHE A 101 11.31 1.01 29.41
C PHE A 101 10.63 1.71 30.57
N TRP A 102 11.16 1.58 31.77
CA TRP A 102 10.58 2.17 32.97
C TRP A 102 10.33 3.67 32.88
N ARG A 103 11.27 4.39 32.22
CA ARG A 103 11.19 5.84 32.07
C ARG A 103 10.08 6.29 31.10
N GLU A 104 9.63 5.41 30.22
CA GLU A 104 8.59 5.69 29.24
C GLU A 104 7.18 5.41 29.77
N LEU A 105 7.08 4.79 30.96
CA LEU A 105 5.81 4.46 31.60
C LEU A 105 5.32 5.62 32.47
N ASP A 106 4.04 5.91 32.36
CA ASP A 106 3.31 6.72 33.32
C ASP A 106 3.18 5.97 34.69
N GLU A 107 2.71 6.65 35.73
CA GLU A 107 2.55 6.06 37.05
C GLU A 107 1.68 4.80 37.04
N ALA A 108 0.53 4.84 36.36
CA ALA A 108 -0.35 3.69 36.22
C ALA A 108 0.31 2.53 35.45
N GLY A 109 1.17 2.83 34.47
CA GLY A 109 1.97 1.85 33.73
C GLY A 109 3.03 1.17 34.61
N ARG A 110 3.68 1.94 35.47
CA ARG A 110 4.66 1.44 36.44
C ARG A 110 4.00 0.51 37.46
N ASP A 111 2.87 0.89 38.01
CA ASP A 111 2.09 0.06 38.93
C ASP A 111 1.65 -1.25 38.28
N ARG A 112 1.16 -1.19 37.05
CA ARG A 112 0.81 -2.39 36.26
C ARG A 112 2.02 -3.30 36.02
N LEU A 113 3.18 -2.75 35.73
CA LEU A 113 4.40 -3.54 35.53
C LEU A 113 4.85 -4.19 36.83
N VAL A 114 4.82 -3.48 37.96
CA VAL A 114 5.14 -4.03 39.28
C VAL A 114 4.20 -5.16 39.65
N ASP A 115 2.89 -4.97 39.48
CA ASP A 115 1.90 -6.02 39.70
C ASP A 115 2.13 -7.25 38.82
N LEU A 116 2.44 -7.02 37.54
CA LEU A 116 2.75 -8.10 36.60
C LEU A 116 4.01 -8.88 37.00
N LEU A 117 5.07 -8.19 37.46
CA LEU A 117 6.28 -8.82 37.98
C LEU A 117 6.01 -9.68 39.22
N HIS A 118 5.10 -9.26 40.07
CA HIS A 118 4.69 -10.04 41.22
C HIS A 118 3.86 -11.26 40.88
N ARG A 119 2.88 -11.12 40.00
CA ARG A 119 1.96 -12.19 39.61
C ARG A 119 2.54 -13.17 38.58
N ARG A 120 3.33 -12.70 37.66
CA ARG A 120 3.83 -13.48 36.51
C ARG A 120 5.34 -13.36 36.31
N GLY A 121 6.11 -13.13 37.35
CA GLY A 121 7.55 -12.93 37.23
C GLY A 121 8.29 -14.01 36.47
N ALA A 122 7.85 -15.28 36.54
CA ALA A 122 8.45 -16.39 35.78
C ALA A 122 8.35 -16.22 34.26
N ALA A 123 7.36 -15.46 33.76
CA ALA A 123 7.22 -15.14 32.36
C ALA A 123 7.99 -13.89 31.93
N LEU A 124 8.70 -13.22 32.83
CA LEU A 124 9.34 -11.93 32.61
C LEU A 124 10.85 -11.97 32.81
N VAL A 125 11.55 -11.15 32.06
CA VAL A 125 12.98 -10.88 32.17
C VAL A 125 13.22 -9.37 32.17
N ALA A 126 14.14 -8.92 33.00
CA ALA A 126 14.69 -7.57 33.01
C ALA A 126 16.08 -7.60 32.38
N GLN A 127 16.25 -6.92 31.26
CA GLN A 127 17.52 -6.82 30.56
C GLN A 127 18.12 -5.42 30.76
N GLU A 128 19.42 -5.35 31.00
CA GLU A 128 20.09 -4.06 31.18
C GLU A 128 20.03 -3.21 29.92
N VAL A 129 19.69 -1.93 30.09
CA VAL A 129 19.68 -0.97 28.98
C VAL A 129 21.11 -0.56 28.66
N LEU A 130 21.64 -1.05 27.55
CA LEU A 130 22.98 -0.71 27.10
C LEU A 130 22.98 0.60 26.29
N PRO A 131 24.04 1.42 26.45
CA PRO A 131 24.29 2.52 25.52
C PRO A 131 24.71 1.93 24.18
N LEU A 132 23.83 2.05 23.17
CA LEU A 132 24.12 1.55 21.83
C LEU A 132 25.08 2.50 21.09
N GLY A 133 25.99 1.94 20.31
CA GLY A 133 26.83 2.70 19.40
C GLY A 133 26.03 3.40 18.31
N THR A 134 26.66 4.37 17.66
CA THR A 134 26.02 5.13 16.56
C THR A 134 26.74 4.90 15.23
N ALA A 135 25.96 5.02 14.13
CA ALA A 135 26.48 5.08 12.77
C ALA A 135 25.97 6.35 12.07
N PRO A 136 26.75 6.96 11.16
CA PRO A 136 26.30 8.16 10.45
C PRO A 136 25.23 7.80 9.42
N ILE A 137 24.20 8.64 9.30
CA ILE A 137 23.25 8.62 8.19
C ILE A 137 23.25 9.95 7.46
N LEU A 138 22.85 9.94 6.19
CA LEU A 138 22.64 11.17 5.43
C LEU A 138 21.20 11.62 5.63
N GLU A 139 21.01 12.79 6.24
CA GLU A 139 19.72 13.40 6.50
C GLU A 139 19.79 14.86 6.05
N GLU A 140 18.91 15.27 5.16
CA GLU A 140 18.88 16.63 4.60
C GLU A 140 20.25 17.16 4.09
N GLY A 141 21.04 16.26 3.48
CA GLY A 141 22.37 16.60 2.96
C GLY A 141 23.49 16.69 4.02
N ARG A 142 23.23 16.34 5.28
CA ARG A 142 24.20 16.34 6.39
C ARG A 142 24.32 14.96 7.03
N LEU A 143 25.49 14.66 7.56
CA LEU A 143 25.70 13.43 8.32
C LEU A 143 25.18 13.64 9.75
N ALA A 144 24.25 12.79 10.16
CA ALA A 144 23.71 12.73 11.52
C ALA A 144 24.01 11.38 12.17
N PRO A 145 24.40 11.33 13.46
CA PRO A 145 24.57 10.08 14.18
C PRO A 145 23.21 9.46 14.52
N ARG A 146 23.07 8.13 14.31
CA ARG A 146 21.88 7.36 14.68
C ARG A 146 22.30 6.07 15.37
N THR A 147 21.54 5.67 16.37
CA THR A 147 21.72 4.41 17.08
C THR A 147 21.79 3.24 16.09
N ALA A 148 22.79 2.39 16.27
CA ALA A 148 23.07 1.28 15.36
C ALA A 148 23.25 -0.04 16.10
N ALA A 149 22.84 -1.14 15.44
CA ALA A 149 23.07 -2.50 15.91
C ALA A 149 23.57 -3.37 14.76
N LEU A 150 24.71 -4.01 14.94
CA LEU A 150 25.31 -4.93 13.98
C LEU A 150 24.69 -6.34 14.12
N ARG A 151 24.26 -6.91 13.03
CA ARG A 151 23.89 -8.33 12.90
C ARG A 151 24.99 -9.08 12.18
N ALA A 152 25.71 -9.94 12.91
CA ALA A 152 26.64 -10.91 12.36
C ALA A 152 25.94 -12.24 12.02
N PHE A 153 26.48 -12.97 11.06
CA PHE A 153 25.98 -14.27 10.64
C PHE A 153 27.06 -15.33 10.91
N VAL A 154 26.66 -16.41 11.56
CA VAL A 154 27.53 -17.50 11.96
C VAL A 154 26.94 -18.82 11.46
N ALA A 155 27.75 -19.68 10.87
CA ALA A 155 27.37 -21.01 10.42
C ALA A 155 28.30 -22.08 11.01
N TRP A 156 27.71 -23.21 11.38
CA TRP A 156 28.50 -24.40 11.75
C TRP A 156 28.97 -25.13 10.49
N THR A 157 30.24 -25.50 10.47
CA THR A 157 30.83 -26.33 9.42
C THR A 157 31.55 -27.52 10.08
N PRO A 158 31.94 -28.55 9.33
CA PRO A 158 32.78 -29.65 9.86
C PRO A 158 34.09 -29.19 10.50
N GLN A 159 34.58 -28.00 10.13
CA GLN A 159 35.81 -27.39 10.66
C GLN A 159 35.53 -26.48 11.87
N GLY A 160 34.29 -26.34 12.30
CA GLY A 160 33.85 -25.47 13.38
C GLY A 160 32.95 -24.32 12.91
N TYR A 161 32.75 -23.35 13.79
CA TYR A 161 31.96 -22.15 13.47
C TYR A 161 32.74 -21.20 12.56
N VAL A 162 32.10 -20.78 11.49
CA VAL A 162 32.57 -19.76 10.56
C VAL A 162 31.67 -18.55 10.62
N VAL A 163 32.28 -17.38 10.79
CA VAL A 163 31.57 -16.09 10.77
C VAL A 163 31.67 -15.49 9.37
N MET A 164 30.55 -15.05 8.81
CA MET A 164 30.56 -14.35 7.53
C MET A 164 31.40 -13.05 7.67
N PRO A 165 32.38 -12.80 6.77
CA PRO A 165 33.19 -11.58 6.79
C PRO A 165 32.34 -10.38 6.33
N GLY A 166 31.52 -9.86 7.22
CA GLY A 166 30.56 -8.78 6.97
C GLY A 166 29.35 -8.92 7.88
N GLY A 167 28.35 -8.11 7.63
CA GLY A 167 27.13 -8.12 8.42
C GLY A 167 26.09 -7.14 7.93
N LEU A 168 25.00 -7.05 8.66
CA LEU A 168 23.93 -6.09 8.42
C LEU A 168 23.85 -5.13 9.61
N THR A 169 24.24 -3.88 9.41
CA THR A 169 24.03 -2.84 10.43
C THR A 169 22.63 -2.27 10.28
N ARG A 170 21.84 -2.37 11.33
CA ARG A 170 20.54 -1.70 11.44
C ARG A 170 20.71 -0.36 12.11
N VAL A 171 20.04 0.67 11.60
CA VAL A 171 20.15 2.05 12.09
C VAL A 171 18.76 2.54 12.45
N ALA A 172 18.64 3.21 13.60
CA ALA A 172 17.38 3.75 14.09
C ALA A 172 16.84 4.87 13.16
N PRO A 173 15.51 5.03 13.07
CA PRO A 173 14.90 6.06 12.23
C PRO A 173 15.14 7.49 12.76
N ASP A 174 15.26 7.65 14.07
CA ASP A 174 15.46 8.93 14.76
C ASP A 174 16.51 8.83 15.88
N ALA A 175 16.87 9.96 16.48
CA ALA A 175 17.92 10.05 17.49
C ALA A 175 17.52 9.40 18.83
N ASP A 176 16.23 9.37 19.13
CA ASP A 176 15.70 8.95 20.43
C ASP A 176 15.31 7.47 20.49
N THR A 177 15.31 6.79 19.33
CA THR A 177 14.93 5.37 19.25
C THR A 177 15.99 4.48 19.89
N ARG A 178 15.61 3.80 20.99
CA ARG A 178 16.46 2.88 21.74
C ARG A 178 16.38 1.43 21.27
N ALA A 179 15.40 1.08 20.45
CA ALA A 179 15.23 -0.25 19.89
C ALA A 179 15.35 -0.21 18.38
N VAL A 180 16.44 -0.74 17.83
CA VAL A 180 16.71 -0.72 16.40
C VAL A 180 16.02 -1.88 15.71
N THR A 181 14.82 -1.66 15.16
CA THR A 181 14.06 -2.65 14.39
C THR A 181 13.67 -2.11 13.02
N MET A 182 13.67 -2.99 12.00
CA MET A 182 13.18 -2.63 10.66
C MET A 182 11.66 -2.33 10.65
N GLN A 183 10.94 -2.78 11.68
CA GLN A 183 9.49 -2.59 11.79
C GLN A 183 9.11 -1.19 12.25
N SER A 184 10.02 -0.50 12.94
CA SER A 184 9.85 0.88 13.40
C SER A 184 10.43 1.91 12.43
N GLY A 185 10.64 1.56 11.15
CA GLY A 185 11.12 2.49 10.13
C GLY A 185 12.64 2.62 10.04
N GLY A 186 13.40 1.76 10.73
CA GLY A 186 14.86 1.75 10.68
C GLY A 186 15.42 1.46 9.27
N ALA A 187 16.60 2.00 8.99
CA ALA A 187 17.37 1.73 7.79
C ALA A 187 18.39 0.59 8.00
N SER A 188 18.96 0.07 6.92
CA SER A 188 20.06 -0.87 6.96
C SER A 188 21.26 -0.33 6.21
N LYS A 189 22.46 -0.68 6.69
CA LYS A 189 23.74 -0.39 6.04
C LYS A 189 24.54 -1.67 5.92
N ASP A 190 25.33 -1.79 4.84
CA ASP A 190 26.30 -2.83 4.71
C ASP A 190 27.42 -2.66 5.76
N THR A 191 27.95 -3.79 6.23
CA THR A 191 29.05 -3.82 7.16
C THR A 191 30.27 -4.41 6.47
N TRP A 192 31.33 -3.64 6.38
CA TRP A 192 32.60 -4.06 5.82
C TRP A 192 33.59 -4.38 6.93
N VAL A 193 34.26 -5.51 6.81
CA VAL A 193 35.34 -5.91 7.71
C VAL A 193 36.64 -5.53 7.06
N LEU A 194 37.40 -4.65 7.72
CA LEU A 194 38.73 -4.24 7.23
C LEU A 194 39.72 -5.37 7.49
N GLY A 195 40.48 -5.77 6.47
CA GLY A 195 41.54 -6.76 6.54
C GLY A 195 42.91 -6.13 6.31
N GLU A 196 43.96 -6.69 6.92
CA GLU A 196 45.35 -6.24 6.76
C GLU A 196 46.11 -6.92 5.60
N GLY A 197 45.41 -7.63 4.73
CA GLY A 197 46.05 -8.37 3.64
C GLY A 197 45.14 -8.63 2.46
N PRO A 198 45.59 -9.37 1.45
CA PRO A 198 44.73 -9.74 0.33
C PRO A 198 43.57 -10.58 0.82
N VAL A 199 42.36 -10.12 0.48
CA VAL A 199 41.09 -10.80 0.81
C VAL A 199 40.83 -11.84 -0.27
N ASP A 200 40.54 -13.07 0.14
CA ASP A 200 40.12 -14.12 -0.78
C ASP A 200 38.76 -13.73 -1.39
N GLY A 201 38.75 -13.53 -2.70
CA GLY A 201 37.61 -13.01 -3.45
C GLY A 201 36.52 -14.07 -3.68
N PHE A 202 36.08 -14.78 -2.62
CA PHE A 202 34.96 -15.71 -2.75
C PHE A 202 33.68 -14.95 -3.17
N SER A 203 33.13 -15.36 -4.29
CA SER A 203 31.87 -14.81 -4.81
C SER A 203 30.96 -15.95 -5.24
N LEU A 204 29.68 -15.86 -4.85
CA LEU A 204 28.61 -16.70 -5.39
C LEU A 204 28.08 -16.17 -6.73
N LEU A 205 28.55 -15.00 -7.17
CA LEU A 205 28.27 -14.49 -8.51
C LEU A 205 29.04 -15.35 -9.51
N ARG A 206 28.37 -15.71 -10.59
CA ARG A 206 29.06 -16.43 -11.69
C ARG A 206 30.13 -15.54 -12.28
N PRO A 207 31.32 -16.11 -12.60
CA PRO A 207 32.32 -15.36 -13.34
C PRO A 207 31.73 -14.78 -14.64
N ALA A 208 32.12 -13.57 -15.00
CA ALA A 208 31.61 -12.91 -16.21
C ALA A 208 31.98 -13.71 -17.51
N GLU A 209 32.98 -14.55 -17.43
CA GLU A 209 33.48 -15.41 -18.52
C GLU A 209 32.70 -16.71 -18.68
N GLU A 210 31.89 -17.10 -17.67
CA GLU A 210 31.09 -18.33 -17.75
C GLU A 210 29.90 -18.12 -18.68
N PRO A 211 29.75 -18.95 -19.76
CA PRO A 211 28.62 -18.83 -20.66
C PRO A 211 27.26 -18.94 -19.91
N LEU A 212 26.46 -17.93 -20.03
CA LEU A 212 25.12 -17.93 -19.43
C LEU A 212 24.21 -18.91 -20.17
N ALA A 213 23.65 -19.87 -19.47
CA ALA A 213 22.54 -20.66 -20.01
C ALA A 213 21.35 -19.74 -20.27
N ILE A 214 20.99 -19.56 -21.53
CA ILE A 214 19.82 -18.76 -21.93
C ILE A 214 18.57 -19.51 -21.47
N ARG A 215 18.07 -19.14 -20.31
CA ARG A 215 16.80 -19.64 -19.78
C ARG A 215 15.84 -18.45 -19.72
N ARG A 216 14.72 -18.56 -20.41
CA ARG A 216 13.56 -17.68 -20.16
C ARG A 216 12.93 -18.13 -18.86
N GLN A 217 13.50 -17.71 -17.74
CA GLN A 217 12.94 -18.01 -16.42
C GLN A 217 11.55 -17.42 -16.33
N ALA A 218 10.60 -18.21 -15.87
CA ALA A 218 9.35 -17.67 -15.36
C ALA A 218 9.70 -16.68 -14.22
N ASP A 219 9.21 -15.46 -14.33
CA ASP A 219 9.49 -14.36 -13.41
C ASP A 219 8.92 -14.72 -12.02
N GLU A 220 9.76 -15.29 -11.17
CA GLU A 220 9.40 -15.68 -9.80
C GLU A 220 9.57 -14.47 -8.87
N ALA A 221 8.62 -13.53 -8.97
CA ALA A 221 8.61 -12.42 -8.04
C ALA A 221 8.12 -12.89 -6.65
N PRO A 222 8.74 -12.40 -5.55
CA PRO A 222 8.22 -12.60 -4.20
C PRO A 222 6.77 -12.10 -4.09
N SER A 223 5.92 -12.80 -3.33
CA SER A 223 4.51 -12.44 -3.17
C SER A 223 4.29 -10.99 -2.70
N ARG A 224 5.23 -10.44 -1.90
CA ARG A 224 5.22 -9.04 -1.49
C ARG A 224 5.44 -8.06 -2.65
N ALA A 225 6.30 -8.40 -3.60
CA ALA A 225 6.51 -7.56 -4.79
C ALA A 225 5.26 -7.56 -5.67
N MET A 226 4.64 -8.72 -5.86
CA MET A 226 3.38 -8.85 -6.61
C MET A 226 2.24 -8.08 -5.95
N ASP A 227 2.11 -8.14 -4.61
CA ASP A 227 1.15 -7.36 -3.83
C ASP A 227 1.35 -5.84 -4.03
N ASN A 228 2.58 -5.36 -3.92
CA ASN A 228 2.88 -3.95 -4.14
C ASN A 228 2.66 -3.51 -5.59
N LEU A 229 2.95 -4.34 -6.58
CA LEU A 229 2.65 -4.06 -7.99
C LEU A 229 1.15 -4.01 -8.26
N PHE A 230 0.37 -4.92 -7.68
CA PHE A 230 -1.09 -4.87 -7.76
C PHE A 230 -1.64 -3.56 -7.18
N TRP A 231 -1.17 -3.17 -6.00
CA TRP A 231 -1.58 -1.91 -5.38
C TRP A 231 -1.06 -0.68 -6.12
N LEU A 232 0.13 -0.73 -6.72
CA LEU A 232 0.61 0.32 -7.63
C LEU A 232 -0.35 0.44 -8.83
N GLY A 233 -0.75 -0.69 -9.42
CA GLY A 233 -1.75 -0.72 -10.48
C GLY A 233 -3.09 -0.11 -10.07
N ARG A 234 -3.54 -0.35 -8.81
CA ARG A 234 -4.74 0.28 -8.25
C ARG A 234 -4.58 1.77 -8.00
N HIS A 235 -3.42 2.22 -7.54
CA HIS A 235 -3.20 3.63 -7.17
C HIS A 235 -2.86 4.51 -8.37
N ALA A 236 -2.12 4.01 -9.36
CA ALA A 236 -1.62 4.82 -10.47
C ALA A 236 -2.70 5.50 -11.34
N PRO A 237 -3.88 4.91 -11.62
CA PRO A 237 -4.96 5.58 -12.36
C PRO A 237 -5.69 6.68 -11.57
N ARG A 238 -5.76 6.56 -10.24
CA ARG A 238 -6.55 7.48 -9.39
C ARG A 238 -6.23 8.96 -9.55
N PRO A 239 -4.95 9.39 -9.63
CA PRO A 239 -4.65 10.80 -9.87
C PRO A 239 -5.15 11.32 -11.22
N GLU A 240 -5.20 10.47 -12.26
CA GLU A 240 -5.79 10.83 -13.55
C GLU A 240 -7.29 11.12 -13.39
N ASP A 241 -8.01 10.21 -12.74
CA ASP A 241 -9.46 10.31 -12.54
C ASP A 241 -9.81 11.48 -11.61
N LEU A 242 -9.09 11.62 -10.48
CA LEU A 242 -9.23 12.74 -9.55
C LEU A 242 -8.81 14.09 -10.14
N GLY A 243 -7.98 14.11 -11.18
CA GLY A 243 -7.60 15.32 -11.89
C GLY A 243 -8.60 15.74 -12.96
N ARG A 244 -9.22 14.76 -13.65
CA ARG A 244 -10.13 15.05 -14.77
C ARG A 244 -11.43 15.71 -14.33
N VAL A 245 -11.99 15.31 -13.18
CA VAL A 245 -13.23 15.89 -12.65
C VAL A 245 -13.06 17.37 -12.26
N PRO A 246 -12.11 17.73 -11.36
CA PRO A 246 -11.85 19.14 -11.03
C PRO A 246 -11.50 19.97 -12.27
N ARG A 247 -10.67 19.42 -13.18
CA ARG A 247 -10.29 20.10 -14.43
C ARG A 247 -11.50 20.56 -15.26
N ALA A 248 -12.45 19.64 -15.42
CA ALA A 248 -13.65 19.93 -16.20
C ALA A 248 -14.58 20.93 -15.52
N LEU A 249 -14.61 20.95 -14.18
CA LEU A 249 -15.41 21.90 -13.40
C LEU A 249 -14.74 23.27 -13.28
N VAL A 250 -13.41 23.34 -13.08
CA VAL A 250 -12.67 24.61 -13.07
C VAL A 250 -12.86 25.37 -14.39
N ARG A 251 -12.81 24.64 -15.54
CA ARG A 251 -13.06 25.26 -16.85
C ARG A 251 -14.45 25.87 -16.92
N ARG A 252 -15.49 25.14 -16.48
CA ARG A 252 -16.87 25.61 -16.52
C ARG A 252 -17.13 26.79 -15.58
N LEU A 253 -16.49 26.81 -14.42
CA LEU A 253 -16.55 27.98 -13.53
C LEU A 253 -15.96 29.25 -14.18
N GLY A 254 -14.92 29.09 -15.02
CA GLY A 254 -14.34 30.20 -15.78
C GLY A 254 -15.23 30.67 -16.94
N ASP A 255 -15.88 29.75 -17.64
CA ASP A 255 -16.74 30.03 -18.79
C ASP A 255 -18.12 30.59 -18.37
N ASP A 256 -18.64 30.17 -17.21
CA ASP A 256 -19.99 30.50 -16.71
C ASP A 256 -20.10 31.90 -16.07
N ALA A 257 -19.03 32.62 -15.89
CA ALA A 257 -19.05 33.99 -15.37
C ALA A 257 -19.94 34.97 -16.19
N GLY A 258 -20.55 34.50 -17.29
CA GLY A 258 -21.37 35.32 -18.18
C GLY A 258 -22.72 34.74 -18.69
N LEU A 259 -23.04 33.45 -18.54
CA LEU A 259 -24.11 32.82 -19.33
C LEU A 259 -25.08 31.86 -18.56
N GLY A 260 -25.37 32.05 -17.29
CA GLY A 260 -26.48 31.35 -16.62
C GLY A 260 -26.33 29.84 -16.37
N GLY A 261 -25.19 29.24 -16.61
CA GLY A 261 -24.90 27.81 -16.39
C GLY A 261 -24.60 27.41 -14.95
N GLY A 262 -24.64 28.34 -14.00
CA GLY A 262 -24.20 28.15 -12.64
C GLY A 262 -24.91 27.05 -11.85
N THR A 263 -26.19 26.85 -12.07
CA THR A 263 -26.96 25.77 -11.42
C THR A 263 -26.50 24.39 -11.86
N THR A 264 -26.06 24.25 -13.12
CA THR A 264 -25.53 23.00 -13.65
C THR A 264 -24.18 22.65 -13.01
N VAL A 265 -23.26 23.61 -12.86
CA VAL A 265 -21.95 23.37 -12.22
C VAL A 265 -22.12 23.01 -10.75
N ALA A 266 -23.03 23.66 -10.03
CA ALA A 266 -23.34 23.35 -8.63
C ALA A 266 -23.88 21.92 -8.46
N SER A 267 -24.84 21.50 -9.32
CA SER A 267 -25.36 20.13 -9.32
C SER A 267 -24.27 19.09 -9.60
N LEU A 268 -23.42 19.35 -10.59
CA LEU A 268 -22.29 18.47 -10.94
C LEU A 268 -21.26 18.38 -9.81
N ALA A 269 -20.91 19.51 -9.18
CA ALA A 269 -20.01 19.54 -8.04
C ALA A 269 -20.57 18.75 -6.86
N ARG A 270 -21.86 18.91 -6.56
CA ARG A 270 -22.54 18.15 -5.51
C ARG A 270 -22.49 16.64 -5.74
N ARG A 271 -22.71 16.18 -6.97
CA ARG A 271 -22.73 14.75 -7.32
C ARG A 271 -21.35 14.13 -7.42
N LEU A 272 -20.34 14.89 -7.86
CA LEU A 272 -19.01 14.35 -8.15
C LEU A 272 -17.98 14.66 -7.06
N LEU A 273 -18.03 15.82 -6.41
CA LEU A 273 -16.98 16.27 -5.49
C LEU A 273 -17.38 16.14 -4.01
N VAL A 274 -18.65 16.37 -3.67
CA VAL A 274 -19.11 16.21 -2.29
C VAL A 274 -18.94 14.78 -1.77
N PRO A 275 -19.31 13.71 -2.52
CA PRO A 275 -19.09 12.34 -2.08
C PRO A 275 -17.61 12.00 -1.88
N GLN A 276 -16.71 12.70 -2.57
CA GLN A 276 -15.26 12.55 -2.45
C GLN A 276 -14.64 13.49 -1.41
N ALA A 277 -15.46 14.22 -0.64
CA ALA A 277 -15.05 15.22 0.33
C ALA A 277 -14.04 16.26 -0.23
N GLN A 278 -14.16 16.58 -1.52
CA GLN A 278 -13.34 17.60 -2.17
C GLN A 278 -13.94 18.99 -2.01
N VAL A 279 -15.27 19.09 -1.94
CA VAL A 279 -16.00 20.31 -1.62
C VAL A 279 -17.10 19.99 -0.59
N THR A 280 -17.58 21.02 0.12
CA THR A 280 -18.65 20.87 1.11
C THR A 280 -20.04 20.95 0.45
N GLU A 281 -21.04 20.36 1.10
CA GLU A 281 -22.44 20.48 0.69
C GLU A 281 -22.89 21.95 0.74
N THR A 282 -22.37 22.73 1.70
CA THR A 282 -22.66 24.15 1.83
C THR A 282 -22.19 24.94 0.61
N ALA A 283 -20.95 24.70 0.15
CA ALA A 283 -20.41 25.38 -1.04
C ALA A 283 -21.22 25.03 -2.30
N ALA A 284 -21.63 23.77 -2.45
CA ALA A 284 -22.49 23.35 -3.55
C ALA A 284 -23.90 23.98 -3.50
N ALA A 285 -24.47 24.14 -2.30
CA ALA A 285 -25.77 24.77 -2.10
C ALA A 285 -25.74 26.30 -2.36
N GLU A 286 -24.69 27.00 -1.91
CA GLU A 286 -24.46 28.42 -2.19
C GLU A 286 -24.27 28.65 -3.70
N ALA A 287 -23.52 27.80 -4.38
CA ALA A 287 -23.37 27.86 -5.83
C ALA A 287 -24.70 27.62 -6.57
N ALA A 288 -25.55 26.73 -6.09
CA ALA A 288 -26.89 26.52 -6.64
C ALA A 288 -27.81 27.76 -6.46
N ALA A 289 -27.57 28.59 -5.43
CA ALA A 289 -28.22 29.85 -5.21
C ALA A 289 -27.64 31.04 -6.02
N GLY A 290 -26.55 30.78 -6.79
CA GLY A 290 -25.90 31.77 -7.67
C GLY A 290 -24.59 32.34 -7.17
N ASP A 291 -24.15 31.98 -5.95
CA ASP A 291 -22.81 32.37 -5.42
C ASP A 291 -21.79 31.23 -5.56
N HIS A 292 -20.96 31.32 -6.58
CA HIS A 292 -19.93 30.32 -6.92
C HIS A 292 -18.58 30.54 -6.24
N SER A 293 -18.39 31.62 -5.50
CA SER A 293 -17.09 32.00 -4.93
C SER A 293 -16.54 30.93 -3.99
N ARG A 294 -17.35 30.47 -3.05
CA ARG A 294 -16.95 29.44 -2.11
C ARG A 294 -16.67 28.09 -2.77
N LEU A 295 -17.48 27.71 -3.77
CA LEU A 295 -17.24 26.48 -4.52
C LEU A 295 -15.91 26.53 -5.27
N ALA A 296 -15.58 27.68 -5.88
CA ALA A 296 -14.31 27.90 -6.56
C ALA A 296 -13.14 27.80 -5.57
N ASP A 297 -13.22 28.48 -4.41
CA ASP A 297 -12.17 28.47 -3.38
C ASP A 297 -11.93 27.06 -2.82
N GLU A 298 -13.00 26.33 -2.50
CA GLU A 298 -12.88 24.96 -1.99
C GLU A 298 -12.32 24.01 -3.05
N LEU A 299 -12.72 24.15 -4.32
CA LEU A 299 -12.23 23.34 -5.43
C LEU A 299 -10.74 23.58 -5.69
N LEU A 300 -10.31 24.86 -5.73
CA LEU A 300 -8.90 25.22 -5.89
C LEU A 300 -8.06 24.75 -4.70
N SER A 301 -8.55 24.93 -3.49
CA SER A 301 -7.93 24.37 -2.29
C SER A 301 -7.80 22.85 -2.35
N ALA A 302 -8.80 22.13 -2.85
CA ALA A 302 -8.78 20.68 -2.98
C ALA A 302 -7.68 20.19 -3.94
N VAL A 303 -7.42 20.92 -5.01
CA VAL A 303 -6.38 20.60 -6.00
C VAL A 303 -4.98 20.72 -5.39
N PHE A 304 -4.73 21.77 -4.60
CA PHE A 304 -3.38 22.12 -4.13
C PHE A 304 -3.10 21.73 -2.68
N SER A 305 -4.11 21.57 -1.83
CA SER A 305 -3.93 21.34 -0.38
C SER A 305 -3.28 20.01 -0.05
N ARG A 306 -2.25 20.06 0.79
CA ARG A 306 -1.60 18.87 1.37
C ARG A 306 -2.30 18.34 2.63
N ARG A 307 -3.13 19.15 3.30
CA ARG A 307 -3.44 18.96 4.73
C ARG A 307 -4.74 18.25 5.11
N ARG A 308 -5.78 18.12 4.30
CA ARG A 308 -7.09 17.81 4.93
C ARG A 308 -8.01 16.78 4.32
N GLN A 309 -7.72 16.21 3.17
CA GLN A 309 -8.74 15.36 2.56
C GLN A 309 -8.38 13.88 2.63
N ALA A 310 -9.26 13.09 3.24
CA ALA A 310 -9.11 11.64 3.32
C ALA A 310 -8.97 11.00 1.92
N PHE A 311 -9.48 11.66 0.88
CA PHE A 311 -9.51 11.23 -0.52
C PHE A 311 -8.88 12.24 -1.50
N GLY A 312 -8.08 13.20 -1.01
CA GLY A 312 -7.52 14.27 -1.83
C GLY A 312 -6.42 13.80 -2.80
N LEU A 313 -6.23 14.59 -3.86
CA LEU A 313 -5.24 14.34 -4.90
C LEU A 313 -3.83 14.12 -4.34
N GLN A 314 -3.36 14.97 -3.42
CA GLN A 314 -2.03 14.88 -2.83
C GLN A 314 -1.81 13.59 -2.03
N ARG A 315 -2.83 13.13 -1.29
CA ARG A 315 -2.76 11.85 -0.58
C ARG A 315 -2.66 10.68 -1.55
N THR A 316 -3.37 10.76 -2.66
CA THR A 316 -3.32 9.73 -3.71
C THR A 316 -1.95 9.69 -4.36
N LEU A 317 -1.34 10.84 -4.69
CA LEU A 317 0.03 10.93 -5.21
C LEU A 317 1.05 10.34 -4.23
N THR A 318 0.94 10.66 -2.92
CA THR A 318 1.77 10.06 -1.88
C THR A 318 1.59 8.53 -1.81
N GLY A 319 0.37 8.04 -2.00
CA GLY A 319 0.09 6.60 -2.08
C GLY A 319 0.77 5.92 -3.26
N VAL A 320 0.73 6.54 -4.44
CA VAL A 320 1.46 6.10 -5.64
C VAL A 320 2.96 6.05 -5.37
N GLN A 321 3.54 7.12 -4.85
CA GLN A 321 4.96 7.22 -4.54
C GLN A 321 5.40 6.09 -3.59
N ARG A 322 4.68 5.89 -2.49
CA ARG A 322 4.99 4.86 -1.50
C ARG A 322 4.95 3.45 -2.07
N THR A 323 3.94 3.13 -2.89
CA THR A 323 3.82 1.81 -3.51
C THR A 323 4.87 1.61 -4.59
N ALA A 324 5.18 2.64 -5.39
CA ALA A 324 6.22 2.59 -6.40
C ALA A 324 7.61 2.40 -5.77
N TRP A 325 7.90 3.10 -4.67
CA TRP A 325 9.17 2.94 -3.94
C TRP A 325 9.42 1.51 -3.50
N ALA A 326 8.37 0.80 -3.07
CA ALA A 326 8.47 -0.59 -2.62
C ALA A 326 8.81 -1.60 -3.74
N VAL A 327 8.67 -1.19 -5.01
CA VAL A 327 8.93 -2.02 -6.20
C VAL A 327 9.87 -1.35 -7.22
N ARG A 328 10.63 -0.35 -6.80
CA ARG A 328 11.50 0.43 -7.69
C ARG A 328 12.52 -0.41 -8.46
N ASP A 329 12.96 -1.52 -7.86
CA ASP A 329 13.86 -2.51 -8.48
C ASP A 329 13.21 -3.33 -9.60
N ARG A 330 11.90 -3.22 -9.78
CA ARG A 330 11.10 -3.89 -10.81
C ARG A 330 10.60 -2.96 -11.90
N LEU A 331 10.89 -1.68 -11.79
CA LEU A 331 10.48 -0.65 -12.75
C LEU A 331 11.68 -0.26 -13.61
N SER A 332 11.42 0.04 -14.90
CA SER A 332 12.46 0.62 -15.74
C SER A 332 12.83 2.02 -15.23
N LEU A 333 14.04 2.47 -15.54
CA LEU A 333 14.53 3.78 -15.11
C LEU A 333 13.59 4.92 -15.57
N ASP A 334 13.06 4.83 -16.78
CA ASP A 334 12.16 5.87 -17.31
C ASP A 334 10.79 5.84 -16.63
N THR A 335 10.26 4.63 -16.34
CA THR A 335 9.04 4.48 -15.54
C THR A 335 9.24 5.06 -14.14
N TRP A 336 10.39 4.80 -13.52
CA TRP A 336 10.74 5.34 -12.20
C TRP A 336 10.85 6.86 -12.22
N ARG A 337 11.55 7.45 -13.18
CA ARG A 337 11.67 8.91 -13.34
C ARG A 337 10.31 9.57 -13.59
N SER A 338 9.48 8.94 -14.43
CA SER A 338 8.12 9.42 -14.67
C SER A 338 7.27 9.40 -13.40
N LEU A 339 7.39 8.36 -12.57
CA LEU A 339 6.72 8.30 -11.27
C LEU A 339 7.20 9.40 -10.31
N LEU A 340 8.49 9.68 -10.21
CA LEU A 340 9.02 10.76 -9.39
C LEU A 340 8.48 12.11 -9.87
N SER A 341 8.59 12.42 -11.16
CA SER A 341 8.06 13.68 -11.71
C SER A 341 6.55 13.84 -11.51
N PHE A 342 5.83 12.73 -11.51
CA PHE A 342 4.39 12.69 -11.26
C PHE A 342 4.04 13.03 -9.82
N THR A 343 4.83 12.57 -8.85
CA THR A 343 4.58 12.77 -7.43
C THR A 343 5.17 14.07 -6.89
N ASP A 344 6.35 14.46 -7.36
CA ASP A 344 7.04 15.66 -6.89
C ASP A 344 6.49 16.92 -7.54
N GLY A 345 5.81 16.77 -8.69
CA GLY A 345 5.17 17.87 -9.41
C GLY A 345 6.18 18.87 -9.97
N GLU A 346 7.42 18.44 -10.20
CA GLU A 346 8.48 19.26 -10.78
C GLU A 346 8.04 19.90 -12.11
N GLY A 347 8.18 21.22 -12.22
CA GLY A 347 7.76 21.98 -13.40
C GLY A 347 6.25 22.13 -13.57
N LEU A 348 5.43 21.86 -12.53
CA LEU A 348 4.01 22.23 -12.51
C LEU A 348 3.80 23.44 -11.60
N PRO A 349 2.96 24.41 -11.99
CA PRO A 349 2.64 25.54 -11.14
C PRO A 349 1.99 25.05 -9.84
N ARG A 350 2.52 25.50 -8.71
CA ARG A 350 1.97 25.20 -7.39
C ARG A 350 2.00 26.47 -6.55
N PRO A 351 0.86 27.09 -6.33
CA PRO A 351 0.80 28.24 -5.42
C PRO A 351 1.20 27.81 -4.00
N ASP A 352 1.92 28.66 -3.32
CA ASP A 352 2.31 28.43 -1.93
C ASP A 352 1.18 28.83 -0.98
N LEU A 353 0.31 27.90 -0.69
CA LEU A 353 -0.83 28.11 0.22
C LEU A 353 -0.39 28.41 1.67
N GLU A 354 0.86 28.11 2.05
CA GLU A 354 1.38 28.41 3.40
C GLU A 354 1.80 29.89 3.51
N SER A 355 2.17 30.51 2.40
CA SER A 355 2.45 31.96 2.32
C SER A 355 1.20 32.82 2.20
N GLY A 356 0.01 32.22 2.05
CA GLY A 356 -1.25 32.93 1.83
C GLY A 356 -1.50 33.29 0.36
N GLU A 357 -0.76 32.71 -0.57
CA GLU A 357 -1.01 32.83 -2.00
C GLU A 357 -2.39 32.24 -2.34
N VAL A 358 -3.22 33.00 -3.06
CA VAL A 358 -4.54 32.56 -3.51
C VAL A 358 -4.40 31.88 -4.86
N PRO A 359 -4.76 30.58 -5.00
CA PRO A 359 -4.66 29.89 -6.27
C PRO A 359 -5.57 30.51 -7.32
N GLU A 360 -5.05 30.69 -8.52
CA GLU A 360 -5.87 31.13 -9.65
C GLU A 360 -6.45 29.91 -10.42
N PRO A 361 -7.65 30.04 -11.03
CA PRO A 361 -8.22 28.99 -11.87
C PRO A 361 -7.30 28.53 -13.02
N ALA A 362 -6.52 29.46 -13.59
CA ALA A 362 -5.56 29.16 -14.65
C ALA A 362 -4.40 28.27 -14.18
N ASP A 363 -3.92 28.47 -12.95
CA ASP A 363 -2.87 27.64 -12.36
C ASP A 363 -3.39 26.22 -12.09
N ALA A 364 -4.61 26.13 -11.54
CA ALA A 364 -5.27 24.86 -11.31
C ALA A 364 -5.48 24.09 -12.63
N GLN A 365 -5.92 24.78 -13.69
CA GLN A 365 -6.09 24.19 -15.00
C GLN A 365 -4.76 23.67 -15.55
N SER A 366 -3.69 24.49 -15.51
CA SER A 366 -2.35 24.13 -15.97
C SER A 366 -1.77 22.94 -15.20
N TYR A 367 -1.94 22.93 -13.87
CA TYR A 367 -1.52 21.84 -12.99
C TYR A 367 -2.23 20.54 -13.33
N LEU A 368 -3.57 20.56 -13.45
CA LEU A 368 -4.39 19.40 -13.75
C LEU A 368 -4.15 18.85 -15.17
N ASP A 369 -3.93 19.72 -16.15
CA ASP A 369 -3.53 19.32 -17.50
C ASP A 369 -2.17 18.63 -17.51
N GLY A 370 -1.21 19.16 -16.75
CA GLY A 370 0.10 18.54 -16.57
C GLY A 370 0.00 17.18 -15.89
N LEU A 371 -0.82 17.07 -14.85
CA LEU A 371 -1.05 15.83 -14.12
C LEU A 371 -1.64 14.73 -15.03
N VAL A 372 -2.68 15.04 -15.80
CA VAL A 372 -3.32 14.09 -16.71
C VAL A 372 -2.34 13.62 -17.80
N ARG A 373 -1.53 14.53 -18.38
CA ARG A 373 -0.50 14.15 -19.34
C ARG A 373 0.54 13.21 -18.74
N ARG A 374 1.01 13.46 -17.54
CA ARG A 374 1.98 12.60 -16.83
C ARG A 374 1.39 11.24 -16.48
N ALA A 375 0.13 11.17 -16.07
CA ALA A 375 -0.57 9.92 -15.83
C ALA A 375 -0.68 9.06 -17.12
N ALA A 376 -0.95 9.70 -18.24
CA ALA A 376 -0.97 9.04 -19.55
C ALA A 376 0.43 8.53 -19.96
N ALA A 377 1.48 9.34 -19.76
CA ALA A 377 2.86 8.94 -20.02
C ALA A 377 3.27 7.74 -19.16
N LEU A 378 2.96 7.77 -17.85
CA LEU A 378 3.21 6.65 -16.94
C LEU A 378 2.49 5.37 -17.40
N SER A 379 1.25 5.49 -17.86
CA SER A 379 0.48 4.36 -18.38
C SER A 379 1.11 3.76 -19.64
N GLY A 380 1.62 4.61 -20.54
CA GLY A 380 2.35 4.20 -21.74
C GLY A 380 3.68 3.50 -21.40
N LEU A 381 4.48 4.10 -20.53
CA LEU A 381 5.75 3.51 -20.09
C LEU A 381 5.55 2.16 -19.37
N ALA A 382 4.54 2.05 -18.53
CA ALA A 382 4.21 0.78 -17.88
C ALA A 382 3.80 -0.29 -18.91
N ALA A 383 3.09 0.10 -19.97
CA ALA A 383 2.70 -0.80 -21.06
C ALA A 383 3.89 -1.23 -21.93
N GLU A 384 4.83 -0.33 -22.25
CA GLU A 384 5.94 -0.59 -23.17
C GLU A 384 7.18 -1.18 -22.48
N ASN A 385 7.49 -0.73 -21.25
CA ASN A 385 8.76 -1.04 -20.59
C ASN A 385 8.69 -2.22 -19.62
N THR A 386 7.52 -2.85 -19.43
CA THR A 386 7.38 -3.97 -18.50
C THR A 386 7.29 -5.30 -19.24
N THR A 387 8.22 -6.21 -18.96
CA THR A 387 8.18 -7.58 -19.50
C THR A 387 6.88 -8.28 -19.12
N ARG A 388 6.25 -9.00 -20.09
CA ARG A 388 4.95 -9.68 -19.94
C ARG A 388 5.02 -10.93 -19.04
N GLY A 389 5.53 -10.77 -17.83
CA GLY A 389 5.60 -11.79 -16.79
C GLY A 389 4.55 -11.57 -15.68
N ARG A 390 4.74 -12.24 -14.54
CA ARG A 390 3.85 -12.13 -13.37
C ARG A 390 3.76 -10.70 -12.83
N ASN A 391 4.87 -9.96 -12.84
CA ASN A 391 4.92 -8.57 -12.41
C ASN A 391 3.94 -7.71 -13.21
N TYR A 392 3.97 -7.85 -14.53
CA TYR A 392 3.03 -7.16 -15.43
C TYR A 392 1.59 -7.56 -15.18
N LEU A 393 1.31 -8.87 -14.99
CA LEU A 393 -0.05 -9.36 -14.74
C LEU A 393 -0.68 -8.72 -13.50
N PHE A 394 0.03 -8.67 -12.38
CA PHE A 394 -0.51 -8.07 -11.15
C PHE A 394 -0.66 -6.55 -11.23
N LEU A 395 0.28 -5.86 -11.90
CA LEU A 395 0.16 -4.43 -12.17
C LEU A 395 -1.09 -4.13 -13.01
N GLU A 396 -1.29 -4.87 -14.10
CA GLU A 396 -2.45 -4.70 -14.98
C GLU A 396 -3.76 -5.11 -14.32
N LEU A 397 -3.80 -6.19 -13.56
CA LEU A 397 -5.00 -6.55 -12.79
C LEU A 397 -5.44 -5.41 -11.89
N GLY A 398 -4.51 -4.81 -11.14
CA GLY A 398 -4.81 -3.65 -10.31
C GLY A 398 -5.35 -2.48 -11.14
N ARG A 399 -4.69 -2.15 -12.24
CA ARG A 399 -5.05 -1.04 -13.12
C ARG A 399 -6.44 -1.21 -13.75
N ARG A 400 -6.75 -2.40 -14.25
CA ARG A 400 -8.03 -2.69 -14.90
C ARG A 400 -9.20 -2.69 -13.93
N ILE A 401 -9.01 -3.27 -12.75
CA ILE A 401 -10.00 -3.23 -11.67
C ILE A 401 -10.32 -1.78 -11.29
N GLU A 402 -9.30 -0.93 -11.10
CA GLU A 402 -9.51 0.47 -10.72
C GLU A 402 -10.25 1.25 -11.81
N ARG A 403 -9.83 1.12 -13.07
CA ARG A 403 -10.47 1.81 -14.20
C ARG A 403 -11.93 1.39 -14.38
N ALA A 404 -12.25 0.09 -14.25
CA ALA A 404 -13.64 -0.38 -14.31
C ALA A 404 -14.48 0.18 -13.16
N ALA A 405 -13.94 0.19 -11.94
CA ALA A 405 -14.62 0.71 -10.76
C ALA A 405 -14.88 2.23 -10.87
N ASN A 406 -13.85 3.01 -11.24
CA ASN A 406 -13.97 4.47 -11.36
C ASN A 406 -14.94 4.89 -12.47
N LEU A 407 -14.87 4.24 -13.63
CA LEU A 407 -15.79 4.56 -14.71
C LEU A 407 -17.22 4.16 -14.36
N SER A 408 -17.44 3.01 -13.73
CA SER A 408 -18.78 2.62 -13.29
C SER A 408 -19.36 3.58 -12.25
N TRP A 409 -18.52 4.09 -11.34
CA TRP A 409 -18.91 5.14 -10.41
C TRP A 409 -19.30 6.43 -11.15
N LEU A 410 -18.49 6.89 -12.09
CA LEU A 410 -18.75 8.11 -12.87
C LEU A 410 -20.08 8.00 -13.65
N LEU A 411 -20.30 6.88 -14.33
CA LEU A 411 -21.55 6.58 -15.04
C LEU A 411 -22.75 6.60 -14.09
N ARG A 412 -22.60 6.06 -12.90
CA ARG A 412 -23.64 6.04 -11.88
C ARG A 412 -24.00 7.45 -11.42
N GLN A 413 -23.01 8.30 -11.19
CA GLN A 413 -23.24 9.68 -10.77
C GLN A 413 -23.92 10.53 -11.84
N LEU A 414 -23.61 10.33 -13.11
CA LEU A 414 -24.06 11.23 -14.19
C LEU A 414 -25.22 10.68 -15.03
N LEU A 415 -25.42 9.33 -15.09
CA LEU A 415 -26.44 8.76 -15.98
C LEU A 415 -27.64 8.12 -15.26
N VAL A 416 -27.52 7.71 -14.00
CA VAL A 416 -28.61 6.95 -13.34
C VAL A 416 -29.82 7.84 -13.05
N SER A 417 -29.61 9.07 -12.63
CA SER A 417 -30.67 10.06 -12.37
C SER A 417 -30.37 11.31 -13.17
N ALA A 418 -31.30 11.79 -13.95
CA ALA A 418 -31.21 13.08 -14.60
C ALA A 418 -31.75 14.15 -13.63
N GLU A 419 -30.85 14.87 -12.96
CA GLU A 419 -31.19 15.93 -12.02
C GLU A 419 -31.03 17.34 -12.60
N GLY A 420 -30.53 17.43 -13.86
CA GLY A 420 -30.19 18.67 -14.52
C GLY A 420 -30.44 18.63 -16.02
N GLU A 421 -29.64 19.42 -16.73
CA GLU A 421 -29.64 19.42 -18.19
C GLU A 421 -28.88 18.19 -18.71
N GLU A 422 -29.59 17.16 -19.14
CA GLU A 422 -29.03 15.86 -19.54
C GLU A 422 -27.94 15.99 -20.61
N THR A 423 -28.05 16.93 -21.54
CA THR A 423 -27.04 17.19 -22.56
C THR A 423 -25.72 17.65 -21.93
N ALA A 424 -25.76 18.55 -20.96
CA ALA A 424 -24.56 19.04 -20.28
C ALA A 424 -23.89 17.92 -19.45
N GLU A 425 -24.70 17.09 -18.79
CA GLU A 425 -24.20 15.92 -18.04
C GLU A 425 -23.51 14.91 -18.96
N LEU A 426 -24.10 14.61 -20.13
CA LEU A 426 -23.50 13.74 -21.14
C LEU A 426 -22.20 14.31 -21.71
N GLN A 427 -22.16 15.61 -22.00
CA GLN A 427 -20.95 16.27 -22.46
C GLN A 427 -19.83 16.20 -21.43
N LEU A 428 -20.14 16.47 -20.17
CA LEU A 428 -19.17 16.36 -19.06
C LEU A 428 -18.66 14.93 -18.88
N LEU A 429 -19.56 13.95 -18.90
CA LEU A 429 -19.22 12.54 -18.81
C LEU A 429 -18.22 12.14 -19.90
N LEU A 430 -18.52 12.50 -21.15
CA LEU A 430 -17.67 12.17 -22.30
C LEU A 430 -16.33 12.92 -22.28
N GLU A 431 -16.28 14.13 -21.75
CA GLU A 431 -15.07 14.90 -21.52
C GLU A 431 -14.19 14.23 -20.45
N ILE A 432 -14.75 13.88 -19.30
CA ILE A 432 -14.01 13.21 -18.20
C ILE A 432 -13.52 11.84 -18.66
N ALA A 433 -14.38 11.07 -19.37
CA ALA A 433 -14.03 9.76 -19.91
C ALA A 433 -13.10 9.82 -21.14
N ASP A 434 -12.72 11.03 -21.62
CA ASP A 434 -11.88 11.22 -22.81
C ASP A 434 -12.41 10.48 -24.06
N SER A 435 -13.71 10.47 -24.23
CA SER A 435 -14.41 9.72 -25.28
C SER A 435 -15.28 10.61 -26.19
N GLY A 436 -15.20 11.93 -26.01
CA GLY A 436 -16.04 12.88 -26.75
C GLY A 436 -15.85 12.85 -28.26
N MET A 437 -14.61 12.68 -28.76
CA MET A 437 -14.34 12.58 -30.21
C MET A 437 -14.89 11.26 -30.76
N THR A 438 -14.67 10.14 -30.06
CA THR A 438 -15.20 8.82 -30.47
C THR A 438 -16.72 8.83 -30.52
N TYR A 439 -17.36 9.46 -29.54
CA TYR A 439 -18.81 9.62 -29.49
C TYR A 439 -19.33 10.39 -30.71
N ARG A 440 -18.75 11.57 -31.00
CA ARG A 440 -19.16 12.40 -32.16
C ARG A 440 -18.98 11.66 -33.47
N TYR A 441 -17.89 10.92 -33.64
CA TYR A 441 -17.62 10.15 -34.83
C TYR A 441 -18.63 9.00 -35.03
N ARG A 442 -18.96 8.26 -33.95
CA ARG A 442 -19.85 7.09 -34.07
C ARG A 442 -21.33 7.44 -34.12
N TYR A 443 -21.76 8.47 -33.35
CA TYR A 443 -23.17 8.80 -33.15
C TYR A 443 -23.57 10.17 -33.72
N LEU A 444 -22.86 10.63 -34.73
CA LEU A 444 -23.17 11.83 -35.52
C LEU A 444 -23.34 13.12 -34.70
N GLY A 445 -22.72 13.19 -33.53
CA GLY A 445 -22.68 14.40 -32.72
C GLY A 445 -23.95 14.74 -31.92
N VAL A 446 -25.01 13.95 -32.02
CA VAL A 446 -26.24 14.14 -31.24
C VAL A 446 -26.09 13.48 -29.88
N PHE A 447 -26.15 14.30 -28.81
CA PHE A 447 -26.04 13.79 -27.44
C PHE A 447 -27.35 13.16 -26.99
N GLN A 448 -27.34 11.86 -26.77
CA GLN A 448 -28.48 11.07 -26.32
C GLN A 448 -28.03 10.09 -25.21
N PRO A 449 -28.95 9.69 -24.30
CA PRO A 449 -28.59 8.80 -23.18
C PRO A 449 -28.15 7.40 -23.60
N ALA A 450 -28.74 6.79 -24.64
CA ALA A 450 -28.46 5.39 -25.01
C ALA A 450 -27.05 5.15 -25.59
N PRO A 451 -26.48 6.02 -26.45
CA PRO A 451 -25.13 5.86 -26.94
C PRO A 451 -24.03 5.97 -25.87
N ALA A 452 -24.28 6.63 -24.75
CA ALA A 452 -23.27 6.78 -23.70
C ALA A 452 -22.95 5.45 -22.98
N PRO A 453 -23.93 4.66 -22.47
CA PRO A 453 -23.65 3.33 -21.97
C PRO A 453 -23.18 2.34 -23.06
N ASP A 454 -23.61 2.50 -24.31
CA ASP A 454 -23.06 1.71 -25.41
C ASP A 454 -21.53 1.91 -25.52
N LEU A 455 -21.07 3.17 -25.63
CA LEU A 455 -19.66 3.50 -25.79
C LEU A 455 -18.80 3.24 -24.54
N LEU A 456 -19.32 3.61 -23.33
CA LEU A 456 -18.51 3.65 -22.11
C LEU A 456 -18.70 2.42 -21.22
N LEU A 457 -19.80 1.67 -21.38
CA LEU A 457 -20.05 0.50 -20.56
C LEU A 457 -19.90 -0.81 -21.35
N LEU A 458 -20.39 -0.88 -22.60
CA LEU A 458 -20.55 -2.14 -23.33
C LEU A 458 -19.56 -2.35 -24.48
N ASP A 459 -18.91 -1.32 -24.99
CA ASP A 459 -18.00 -1.43 -26.15
C ASP A 459 -16.67 -2.09 -25.78
N GLU A 460 -16.45 -3.31 -26.24
CA GLU A 460 -15.22 -4.08 -26.00
C GLU A 460 -14.00 -3.51 -26.75
N ALA A 461 -14.20 -2.72 -27.79
CA ALA A 461 -13.13 -2.12 -28.58
C ALA A 461 -12.66 -0.76 -28.02
N ASN A 462 -13.43 -0.12 -27.13
CA ASN A 462 -13.06 1.15 -26.53
C ASN A 462 -12.19 0.95 -25.28
N PRO A 463 -10.90 1.33 -25.28
CA PRO A 463 -10.03 1.19 -24.10
C PRO A 463 -10.50 1.98 -22.87
N ARG A 464 -11.46 2.88 -23.05
CA ARG A 464 -12.08 3.67 -21.97
C ARG A 464 -13.39 3.06 -21.48
N SER A 465 -13.88 1.93 -22.02
CA SER A 465 -15.11 1.28 -21.58
C SER A 465 -14.88 0.30 -20.42
N VAL A 466 -15.96 -0.01 -19.70
CA VAL A 466 -15.96 -1.06 -18.67
C VAL A 466 -15.76 -2.44 -19.29
N ALA A 467 -16.44 -2.74 -20.42
CA ALA A 467 -16.35 -4.03 -21.09
C ALA A 467 -14.90 -4.35 -21.50
N PHE A 468 -14.18 -3.41 -22.10
CA PHE A 468 -12.77 -3.56 -22.42
C PHE A 468 -11.91 -3.88 -21.20
N GLN A 469 -12.16 -3.20 -20.05
CA GLN A 469 -11.40 -3.48 -18.84
C GLN A 469 -11.67 -4.91 -18.34
N VAL A 470 -12.93 -5.35 -18.35
CA VAL A 470 -13.33 -6.65 -17.84
C VAL A 470 -12.87 -7.78 -18.79
N GLU A 471 -12.91 -7.59 -20.10
CA GLU A 471 -12.34 -8.53 -21.08
C GLU A 471 -10.82 -8.69 -20.88
N THR A 472 -10.11 -7.58 -20.72
CA THR A 472 -8.69 -7.60 -20.40
C THR A 472 -8.42 -8.32 -19.05
N LEU A 473 -9.27 -8.12 -18.03
CA LEU A 473 -9.18 -8.84 -16.76
C LEU A 473 -9.36 -10.34 -16.96
N GLN A 474 -10.29 -10.78 -17.83
CA GLN A 474 -10.48 -12.20 -18.13
C GLN A 474 -9.20 -12.83 -18.71
N ALA A 475 -8.58 -12.15 -19.67
CA ALA A 475 -7.34 -12.61 -20.30
C ALA A 475 -6.19 -12.71 -19.27
N HIS A 476 -6.10 -11.76 -18.34
CA HIS A 476 -5.05 -11.74 -17.33
C HIS A 476 -5.28 -12.77 -16.22
N VAL A 477 -6.51 -12.90 -15.73
CA VAL A 477 -6.88 -13.92 -14.71
C VAL A 477 -6.69 -15.34 -15.25
N ALA A 478 -6.88 -15.57 -16.56
CA ALA A 478 -6.60 -16.85 -17.19
C ALA A 478 -5.12 -17.27 -17.10
N GLN A 479 -4.20 -16.31 -17.07
CA GLN A 479 -2.74 -16.51 -17.01
C GLN A 479 -2.21 -16.65 -15.56
N LEU A 480 -3.02 -16.36 -14.55
CA LEU A 480 -2.58 -16.48 -13.15
C LEU A 480 -2.26 -17.93 -12.78
N PRO A 481 -1.22 -18.17 -11.95
CA PRO A 481 -0.85 -19.49 -11.52
C PRO A 481 -1.99 -20.18 -10.77
N ARG A 482 -2.17 -21.48 -11.01
CA ARG A 482 -3.18 -22.27 -10.31
C ARG A 482 -2.69 -22.58 -8.90
N SER A 483 -3.25 -21.94 -7.89
CA SER A 483 -3.02 -22.32 -6.50
C SER A 483 -3.74 -23.63 -6.19
N ASN A 484 -3.00 -24.67 -5.81
CA ASN A 484 -3.56 -25.96 -5.41
C ASN A 484 -4.05 -25.97 -3.96
N LEU A 485 -3.83 -24.91 -3.19
CA LEU A 485 -3.86 -24.90 -1.73
C LEU A 485 -5.05 -24.18 -1.09
N THR A 486 -5.96 -23.56 -1.86
CA THR A 486 -7.04 -22.77 -1.25
C THR A 486 -8.43 -23.15 -1.78
N GLN A 487 -9.46 -23.05 -0.90
CA GLN A 487 -10.90 -23.18 -1.24
C GLN A 487 -11.37 -22.12 -2.26
N ALA A 488 -10.56 -21.10 -2.54
CA ALA A 488 -10.83 -20.02 -3.50
C ALA A 488 -10.57 -20.41 -4.97
N ARG A 489 -10.39 -21.71 -5.28
CA ARG A 489 -10.10 -22.20 -6.65
C ARG A 489 -11.07 -21.64 -7.68
N GLY A 490 -10.55 -20.78 -8.58
CA GLY A 490 -11.30 -20.30 -9.74
C GLY A 490 -12.40 -19.28 -9.41
N GLN A 491 -12.45 -18.72 -8.19
CA GLN A 491 -13.39 -17.66 -7.84
C GLN A 491 -13.12 -16.39 -8.64
N ASP A 492 -11.84 -16.05 -8.84
CA ASP A 492 -11.36 -14.97 -9.70
C ASP A 492 -11.93 -15.06 -11.11
N ARG A 493 -11.80 -16.26 -11.74
CA ARG A 493 -12.34 -16.51 -13.08
C ARG A 493 -13.86 -16.47 -13.13
N LYS A 494 -14.53 -17.01 -12.10
CA LYS A 494 -16.00 -17.01 -12.02
C LYS A 494 -16.56 -15.60 -11.94
N VAL A 495 -15.97 -14.75 -11.09
CA VAL A 495 -16.41 -13.36 -10.94
C VAL A 495 -16.31 -12.61 -12.26
N VAL A 496 -15.17 -12.72 -12.94
CA VAL A 496 -14.96 -12.02 -14.22
C VAL A 496 -15.86 -12.55 -15.32
N ALA A 497 -16.00 -13.89 -15.45
CA ALA A 497 -16.86 -14.51 -16.46
C ALA A 497 -18.34 -14.14 -16.28
N GLN A 498 -18.83 -14.15 -15.03
CA GLN A 498 -20.20 -13.71 -14.73
C GLN A 498 -20.44 -12.24 -15.08
N LEU A 499 -19.47 -11.37 -14.76
CA LEU A 499 -19.58 -9.96 -15.10
C LEU A 499 -19.59 -9.72 -16.61
N LEU A 500 -18.69 -10.38 -17.36
CA LEU A 500 -18.68 -10.30 -18.84
C LEU A 500 -20.00 -10.77 -19.45
N GLN A 501 -20.53 -11.90 -18.98
CA GLN A 501 -21.82 -12.40 -19.47
C GLN A 501 -22.94 -11.39 -19.25
N ARG A 502 -22.94 -10.68 -18.13
CA ARG A 502 -23.96 -9.65 -17.83
C ARG A 502 -23.79 -8.41 -18.73
N LEU A 503 -22.54 -7.99 -19.00
CA LEU A 503 -22.26 -6.88 -19.91
C LEU A 503 -22.65 -7.24 -21.36
N ALA A 504 -22.28 -8.42 -21.84
CA ALA A 504 -22.59 -8.88 -23.20
C ALA A 504 -24.10 -9.04 -23.46
N ASN A 505 -24.90 -9.33 -22.44
CA ASN A 505 -26.35 -9.47 -22.57
C ASN A 505 -27.12 -8.16 -22.34
N ALA A 506 -26.43 -7.05 -22.07
CA ALA A 506 -27.07 -5.77 -21.80
C ALA A 506 -27.43 -5.04 -23.10
N ASP A 507 -28.61 -4.44 -23.12
CA ASP A 507 -29.12 -3.65 -24.24
C ASP A 507 -29.05 -2.14 -23.90
N PRO A 508 -28.23 -1.34 -24.63
CA PRO A 508 -28.07 0.08 -24.33
C PRO A 508 -29.38 0.87 -24.37
N LEU A 509 -30.33 0.48 -25.23
CA LEU A 509 -31.64 1.14 -25.29
C LEU A 509 -32.49 0.86 -24.04
N ARG A 510 -32.39 -0.34 -23.48
CA ARG A 510 -33.05 -0.68 -22.22
C ARG A 510 -32.38 -0.01 -21.03
N LEU A 511 -31.06 0.05 -21.01
CA LEU A 511 -30.30 0.73 -19.95
C LEU A 511 -30.61 2.23 -19.89
N ALA A 512 -30.90 2.85 -21.03
CA ALA A 512 -31.26 4.27 -21.12
C ALA A 512 -32.70 4.59 -20.69
N ARG A 513 -33.59 3.59 -20.51
CA ARG A 513 -34.99 3.82 -20.12
C ARG A 513 -35.08 4.28 -18.69
N GLN A 514 -35.84 5.36 -18.48
CA GLN A 514 -36.21 5.86 -17.17
C GLN A 514 -37.50 5.19 -16.67
N ASP A 515 -37.57 4.95 -15.37
CA ASP A 515 -38.80 4.56 -14.67
C ASP A 515 -39.66 5.79 -14.33
N ALA A 516 -40.77 5.56 -13.65
CA ALA A 516 -41.71 6.63 -13.27
C ALA A 516 -41.10 7.71 -12.33
N SER A 517 -39.97 7.41 -11.68
CA SER A 517 -39.20 8.33 -10.84
C SER A 517 -38.11 9.09 -11.61
N GLY A 518 -38.01 8.91 -12.92
CA GLY A 518 -36.93 9.49 -13.75
C GLY A 518 -35.58 8.80 -13.59
N ARG A 519 -35.52 7.61 -12.97
CA ARG A 519 -34.29 6.87 -12.71
C ARG A 519 -34.11 5.73 -13.71
N ARG A 520 -32.88 5.47 -14.14
CA ARG A 520 -32.49 4.34 -14.98
C ARG A 520 -32.14 3.13 -14.12
N ALA A 521 -33.18 2.42 -13.65
CA ALA A 521 -33.02 1.33 -12.68
C ALA A 521 -32.14 0.20 -13.20
N GLN A 522 -32.32 -0.25 -14.46
CA GLN A 522 -31.51 -1.33 -15.05
C GLN A 522 -30.02 -0.94 -15.18
N LEU A 523 -29.76 0.32 -15.54
CA LEU A 523 -28.38 0.84 -15.56
C LEU A 523 -27.78 0.86 -14.14
N SER A 524 -28.55 1.32 -13.16
CA SER A 524 -28.12 1.35 -11.76
C SER A 524 -27.75 -0.04 -11.23
N GLU A 525 -28.55 -1.06 -11.53
CA GLU A 525 -28.29 -2.46 -11.14
C GLU A 525 -27.01 -3.00 -11.79
N LEU A 526 -26.82 -2.76 -13.10
CA LEU A 526 -25.64 -3.23 -13.81
C LEU A 526 -24.37 -2.54 -13.31
N LEU A 527 -24.41 -1.23 -13.05
CA LEU A 527 -23.28 -0.48 -12.50
C LEU A 527 -22.94 -0.92 -11.06
N GLN A 528 -23.95 -1.21 -10.25
CA GLN A 528 -23.74 -1.79 -8.92
C GLN A 528 -23.06 -3.15 -9.01
N LEU A 529 -23.51 -4.01 -9.92
CA LEU A 529 -22.87 -5.31 -10.16
C LEU A 529 -21.40 -5.18 -10.57
N VAL A 530 -21.05 -4.17 -11.40
CA VAL A 530 -19.65 -3.88 -11.76
C VAL A 530 -18.84 -3.52 -10.51
N GLN A 531 -19.34 -2.63 -9.66
CA GLN A 531 -18.67 -2.21 -8.43
C GLN A 531 -18.45 -3.38 -7.46
N ASP A 532 -19.49 -4.17 -7.22
CA ASP A 532 -19.42 -5.34 -6.33
C ASP A 532 -18.45 -6.41 -6.88
N SER A 533 -18.48 -6.64 -8.20
CA SER A 533 -17.62 -7.62 -8.85
C SER A 533 -16.14 -7.18 -8.84
N THR A 534 -15.84 -5.92 -9.07
CA THR A 534 -14.48 -5.38 -9.01
C THR A 534 -13.92 -5.40 -7.60
N THR A 535 -14.73 -5.08 -6.59
CA THR A 535 -14.37 -5.18 -5.18
C THR A 535 -14.09 -6.64 -4.81
N ARG A 536 -15.03 -7.54 -5.14
CA ARG A 536 -14.88 -8.97 -4.87
C ARG A 536 -13.65 -9.58 -5.57
N LEU A 537 -13.39 -9.18 -6.83
CA LEU A 537 -12.20 -9.65 -7.54
C LEU A 537 -10.91 -9.19 -6.86
N SER A 538 -10.85 -7.94 -6.41
CA SER A 538 -9.72 -7.41 -5.64
C SER A 538 -9.47 -8.23 -4.36
N ASP A 539 -10.53 -8.55 -3.61
CA ASP A 539 -10.45 -9.35 -2.38
C ASP A 539 -9.99 -10.78 -2.68
N VAL A 540 -10.55 -11.41 -3.71
CA VAL A 540 -10.16 -12.78 -4.12
C VAL A 540 -8.69 -12.81 -4.53
N VAL A 541 -8.22 -11.86 -5.33
CA VAL A 541 -6.81 -11.76 -5.72
C VAL A 541 -5.92 -11.60 -4.49
N THR A 542 -6.26 -10.66 -3.62
CA THR A 542 -5.50 -10.40 -2.39
C THR A 542 -5.43 -11.63 -1.48
N GLN A 543 -6.56 -12.28 -1.25
CA GLN A 543 -6.65 -13.48 -0.40
C GLN A 543 -5.93 -14.69 -1.00
N THR A 544 -5.97 -14.84 -2.32
CA THR A 544 -5.41 -16.01 -3.00
C THR A 544 -3.91 -15.90 -3.17
N TYR A 545 -3.39 -14.73 -3.55
CA TYR A 545 -2.00 -14.57 -3.97
C TYR A 545 -1.13 -13.82 -2.96
N PHE A 546 -1.71 -13.03 -2.01
CA PHE A 546 -0.96 -12.15 -1.10
C PHE A 546 -1.23 -12.42 0.39
N ARG A 547 -1.81 -13.55 0.75
CA ARG A 547 -2.23 -13.90 2.13
C ARG A 547 -1.15 -13.71 3.21
N HIS A 548 0.11 -13.81 2.83
CA HIS A 548 1.24 -13.67 3.77
C HIS A 548 1.59 -12.22 4.09
N SER A 549 1.06 -11.23 3.35
CA SER A 549 1.35 -9.81 3.53
C SER A 549 0.25 -9.03 4.25
N THR A 550 -0.98 -9.55 4.30
CA THR A 550 -2.17 -8.81 4.77
C THR A 550 -2.21 -8.56 6.28
N ASN A 551 -1.56 -9.39 7.10
CA ASN A 551 -1.58 -9.22 8.57
C ASN A 551 -0.80 -7.99 9.10
N ARG A 552 -0.02 -7.29 8.25
CA ARG A 552 0.72 -6.08 8.66
C ARG A 552 -0.02 -4.77 8.36
N ARG A 553 -1.04 -4.77 7.51
CA ARG A 553 -1.76 -3.54 7.10
C ARG A 553 -3.06 -3.29 7.88
N ALA A 554 -3.61 -4.27 8.58
CA ALA A 554 -4.84 -4.13 9.37
C ALA A 554 -4.70 -3.21 10.61
N GLY A 555 -3.49 -2.80 10.96
CA GLY A 555 -3.22 -1.90 12.09
C GLY A 555 -3.05 -0.42 11.74
N SER A 556 -3.02 -0.02 10.47
CA SER A 556 -2.69 1.36 10.07
C SER A 556 -3.60 2.01 9.02
N ALA A 557 -4.68 1.35 8.60
CA ALA A 557 -5.73 2.01 7.83
C ALA A 557 -7.08 1.80 8.54
N PRO A 558 -7.88 2.84 8.78
CA PRO A 558 -9.25 2.65 9.20
C PRO A 558 -9.95 1.81 8.13
N ARG A 559 -10.63 0.75 8.54
CA ARG A 559 -11.54 0.01 7.67
C ARG A 559 -12.55 1.00 7.13
N LEU A 560 -12.60 1.17 5.83
CA LEU A 560 -13.61 1.96 5.12
C LEU A 560 -15.05 1.44 5.32
N ASP A 561 -15.20 0.25 5.91
CA ASP A 561 -16.49 -0.38 6.20
C ASP A 561 -17.26 0.25 7.38
N ALA A 562 -16.64 1.19 8.13
CA ALA A 562 -17.28 1.84 9.29
C ALA A 562 -17.97 3.18 8.96
N LEU A 563 -17.85 3.65 7.73
CA LEU A 563 -18.60 4.82 7.25
C LEU A 563 -19.53 4.35 6.12
N GLY A 564 -20.76 4.11 6.48
CA GLY A 564 -21.91 3.64 5.71
C GLY A 564 -21.75 3.63 4.19
N GLY A 565 -21.88 2.44 3.62
CA GLY A 565 -22.31 2.17 2.26
C GLY A 565 -21.72 3.01 1.14
N GLY A 566 -20.65 2.52 0.52
CA GLY A 566 -20.23 2.99 -0.79
C GLY A 566 -19.15 4.05 -0.76
N LEU A 567 -18.01 3.61 -1.25
CA LEU A 567 -17.10 4.43 -2.06
C LEU A 567 -15.65 3.92 -1.93
N PHE A 568 -15.24 3.22 -3.00
CA PHE A 568 -13.86 2.85 -3.39
C PHE A 568 -13.13 1.79 -2.60
#